data_4ebf87cf6571ba88104f331acf23a701
#
_entry.id   4ebf87cf6571ba88104f331acf23a701
#
_cell.length_a   1.000
_cell.length_b   1.000
_cell.length_c   1.000
_cell.angle_alpha   90.00
_cell.angle_beta   90.00
_cell.angle_gamma   90.00
#
_symmetry.space_group_name_H-M   'P 1'
#
loop_
_entity.id
_entity.type
_entity.pdbx_description
1 polymer ?
#
loop_
_entity_poly.entity_id
_entity_poly.type
_entity_poly.pdbx_seq_one_letter_code
_entity_poly.pdbx_strand_id
1 'polypeptide(L)'
;MIKISDLSVCYKNVDKHTKVIENANLTVKKGDICAIIGPSGGGKSTLLKVLAGIIVDYTGEVLIDGKAVNPKIHRIGLIPQNYGLVKWKTVEQNIFLSAKIKDGKGHIDMEFYEKLLVELKLKGFVKRYPSQLSGGQMQRVSMARALLLKPNVLLMDESFSALDAMTREDVQKMFLEVWQAHKVTTILVTHDIKEAIYLAKNIAVISASPGKIVEVISNPLFGKVNREVDLEYIHINNKLRKILKGG
;
A
#
# COMPACT_ATOMS: atom_id res chain seq x y z
N MET A 1 -8.10 11.83 -3.26
CA MET A 1 -7.21 11.98 -4.44
C MET A 1 -5.80 12.25 -3.94
N ILE A 2 -4.81 11.58 -4.52
CA ILE A 2 -3.39 11.87 -4.24
C ILE A 2 -2.82 12.59 -5.46
N LYS A 3 -2.06 13.66 -5.24
CA LYS A 3 -1.33 14.37 -6.28
C LYS A 3 0.11 14.58 -5.83
N ILE A 4 1.04 14.17 -6.67
CA ILE A 4 2.48 14.34 -6.50
C ILE A 4 2.96 15.14 -7.70
N SER A 5 3.64 16.28 -7.45
CA SER A 5 4.15 17.17 -8.49
C SER A 5 5.62 17.48 -8.19
N ASP A 6 6.49 17.11 -9.14
CA ASP A 6 7.95 17.39 -9.13
C ASP A 6 8.66 16.99 -7.83
N LEU A 7 8.18 15.89 -7.22
CA LEU A 7 8.73 15.39 -5.96
C LEU A 7 10.17 14.93 -6.14
N SER A 8 11.08 15.52 -5.35
CA SER A 8 12.46 15.06 -5.23
C SER A 8 12.84 14.88 -3.77
N VAL A 9 13.51 13.74 -3.47
CA VAL A 9 13.96 13.38 -2.13
C VAL A 9 15.44 13.07 -2.14
N CYS A 10 16.19 13.72 -1.24
CA CYS A 10 17.61 13.51 -1.03
C CYS A 10 17.87 13.09 0.42
N TYR A 11 18.60 12.00 0.62
CA TYR A 11 19.15 11.68 1.93
C TYR A 11 20.51 12.37 2.11
N LYS A 12 20.66 13.08 3.22
CA LYS A 12 21.89 13.74 3.61
C LYS A 12 22.65 12.83 4.59
N ASN A 13 23.72 12.20 4.15
CA ASN A 13 24.72 11.61 5.03
C ASN A 13 25.91 12.56 5.15
N VAL A 14 26.76 12.41 6.20
CA VAL A 14 27.85 13.33 6.55
C VAL A 14 28.72 13.70 5.35
N ASP A 15 28.93 12.78 4.38
CA ASP A 15 29.81 12.97 3.22
C ASP A 15 29.15 12.85 1.85
N LYS A 16 27.80 12.57 1.77
CA LYS A 16 27.11 12.35 0.49
C LYS A 16 25.65 12.77 0.52
N HIS A 17 25.27 13.56 -0.47
CA HIS A 17 23.87 13.78 -0.83
C HIS A 17 23.45 12.72 -1.83
N THR A 18 22.61 11.77 -1.41
CA THR A 18 22.09 10.74 -2.31
C THR A 18 20.67 11.09 -2.71
N LYS A 19 20.49 11.47 -3.96
CA LYS A 19 19.16 11.68 -4.54
C LYS A 19 18.49 10.31 -4.76
N VAL A 20 17.38 10.07 -4.09
CA VAL A 20 16.65 8.79 -4.15
C VAL A 20 15.43 8.88 -5.06
N ILE A 21 14.75 10.03 -5.08
CA ILE A 21 13.65 10.32 -6.00
C ILE A 21 13.96 11.63 -6.69
N GLU A 22 13.66 11.71 -7.99
CA GLU A 22 13.89 12.91 -8.80
C GLU A 22 12.68 13.22 -9.67
N ASN A 23 12.09 14.41 -9.48
CA ASN A 23 10.99 14.97 -10.27
C ASN A 23 9.85 13.97 -10.52
N ALA A 24 9.46 13.21 -9.50
CA ALA A 24 8.38 12.25 -9.62
C ALA A 24 7.02 12.96 -9.70
N ASN A 25 6.23 12.58 -10.69
CA ASN A 25 4.87 13.09 -10.92
C ASN A 25 3.88 11.93 -10.95
N LEU A 26 2.84 11.97 -10.11
CA LEU A 26 1.82 10.92 -10.06
C LEU A 26 0.49 11.49 -9.56
N THR A 27 -0.59 11.12 -10.22
CA THR A 27 -1.95 11.42 -9.74
C THR A 27 -2.74 10.13 -9.58
N VAL A 28 -3.36 9.96 -8.40
CA VAL A 28 -4.25 8.83 -8.11
C VAL A 28 -5.63 9.35 -7.76
N LYS A 29 -6.64 8.92 -8.51
CA LYS A 29 -8.02 9.32 -8.29
C LYS A 29 -8.52 8.80 -6.94
N LYS A 30 -9.43 9.53 -6.33
CA LYS A 30 -10.07 9.10 -5.07
C LYS A 30 -10.75 7.75 -5.25
N GLY A 31 -10.50 6.84 -4.34
CA GLY A 31 -11.08 5.50 -4.37
C GLY A 31 -10.45 4.56 -5.40
N ASP A 32 -9.32 4.90 -6.04
CA ASP A 32 -8.62 3.99 -6.92
C ASP A 32 -7.44 3.30 -6.21
N ILE A 33 -7.00 2.16 -6.78
CA ILE A 33 -5.73 1.51 -6.43
C ILE A 33 -4.71 1.83 -7.53
N CYS A 34 -3.57 2.36 -7.14
CA CYS A 34 -2.40 2.51 -8.00
C CYS A 34 -1.25 1.63 -7.49
N ALA A 35 -0.75 0.73 -8.32
CA ALA A 35 0.48 0.00 -8.02
C ALA A 35 1.69 0.81 -8.46
N ILE A 36 2.75 0.77 -7.65
CA ILE A 36 4.07 1.32 -8.00
C ILE A 36 5.04 0.14 -8.10
N ILE A 37 5.55 -0.09 -9.30
CA ILE A 37 6.51 -1.16 -9.57
C ILE A 37 7.84 -0.58 -10.07
N GLY A 38 8.93 -1.28 -9.78
CA GLY A 38 10.27 -0.86 -10.20
C GLY A 38 11.36 -1.66 -9.50
N PRO A 39 12.63 -1.46 -9.90
CA PRO A 39 13.75 -2.18 -9.32
C PRO A 39 13.94 -1.86 -7.82
N SER A 40 14.67 -2.73 -7.13
CA SER A 40 15.12 -2.48 -5.76
C SER A 40 16.00 -1.21 -5.74
N GLY A 41 15.84 -0.39 -4.70
CA GLY A 41 16.56 0.89 -4.62
C GLY A 41 15.94 2.03 -5.44
N GLY A 42 14.90 1.82 -6.25
CA GLY A 42 14.21 2.86 -7.03
C GLY A 42 13.38 3.86 -6.21
N GLY A 43 13.47 3.88 -4.89
CA GLY A 43 12.80 4.88 -4.05
C GLY A 43 11.35 4.59 -3.71
N LYS A 44 10.80 3.41 -4.02
CA LYS A 44 9.39 3.03 -3.76
C LYS A 44 8.98 3.22 -2.31
N SER A 45 9.73 2.63 -1.37
CA SER A 45 9.45 2.77 0.08
C SER A 45 9.72 4.20 0.58
N THR A 46 10.64 4.94 -0.06
CA THR A 46 10.85 6.38 0.21
C THR A 46 9.60 7.17 -0.17
N LEU A 47 9.01 6.90 -1.33
CA LEU A 47 7.78 7.53 -1.78
C LEU A 47 6.62 7.23 -0.81
N LEU A 48 6.49 5.99 -0.36
CA LEU A 48 5.49 5.65 0.67
C LEU A 48 5.73 6.40 1.99
N LYS A 49 6.99 6.55 2.43
CA LYS A 49 7.32 7.31 3.64
C LYS A 49 6.99 8.80 3.52
N VAL A 50 7.15 9.41 2.34
CA VAL A 50 6.69 10.79 2.07
C VAL A 50 5.17 10.85 2.17
N LEU A 51 4.45 9.94 1.50
CA LEU A 51 2.98 9.87 1.57
C LEU A 51 2.44 9.57 2.97
N ALA A 52 3.22 8.85 3.79
CA ALA A 52 2.90 8.61 5.20
C ALA A 52 3.21 9.81 6.11
N GLY A 53 3.86 10.87 5.57
CA GLY A 53 4.30 12.02 6.37
C GLY A 53 5.45 11.72 7.33
N ILE A 54 6.19 10.64 7.07
CA ILE A 54 7.39 10.24 7.84
C ILE A 54 8.61 11.03 7.35
N ILE A 55 8.74 11.20 6.02
CA ILE A 55 9.75 12.04 5.40
C ILE A 55 9.09 13.38 5.06
N VAL A 56 9.62 14.45 5.64
CA VAL A 56 9.11 15.82 5.46
C VAL A 56 10.14 16.72 4.73
N ASP A 57 11.40 16.31 4.62
CA ASP A 57 12.45 17.01 3.90
C ASP A 57 12.48 16.53 2.44
N TYR A 58 11.69 17.21 1.58
CA TYR A 58 11.62 16.98 0.15
C TYR A 58 11.31 18.28 -0.59
N THR A 59 11.53 18.31 -1.90
CA THR A 59 11.11 19.39 -2.79
C THR A 59 9.95 18.94 -3.68
N GLY A 60 9.18 19.90 -4.22
CA GLY A 60 7.96 19.63 -4.95
C GLY A 60 6.71 19.65 -4.05
N GLU A 61 5.60 19.14 -4.56
CA GLU A 61 4.33 19.17 -3.87
C GLU A 61 3.73 17.77 -3.74
N VAL A 62 3.21 17.42 -2.54
CA VAL A 62 2.48 16.17 -2.30
C VAL A 62 1.20 16.48 -1.54
N LEU A 63 0.07 16.21 -2.19
CA LEU A 63 -1.27 16.52 -1.70
C LEU A 63 -2.11 15.25 -1.51
N ILE A 64 -2.86 15.22 -0.41
CA ILE A 64 -3.96 14.28 -0.17
C ILE A 64 -5.23 15.10 -0.06
N ASP A 65 -6.21 14.84 -0.93
CA ASP A 65 -7.48 15.57 -1.02
C ASP A 65 -7.29 17.10 -1.07
N GLY A 66 -6.28 17.56 -1.84
CA GLY A 66 -5.97 18.96 -2.07
C GLY A 66 -5.21 19.67 -0.94
N LYS A 67 -4.81 18.96 0.10
CA LYS A 67 -4.04 19.50 1.23
C LYS A 67 -2.69 18.82 1.33
N ALA A 68 -1.64 19.56 1.71
CA ALA A 68 -0.31 19.01 1.95
C ALA A 68 -0.37 17.81 2.93
N VAL A 69 0.46 16.79 2.68
CA VAL A 69 0.49 15.59 3.53
C VAL A 69 0.79 15.98 4.98
N ASN A 70 -0.13 15.65 5.87
CA ASN A 70 0.02 15.89 7.29
C ASN A 70 -0.71 14.78 8.08
N PRO A 71 0.01 13.89 8.80
CA PRO A 71 -0.60 12.83 9.58
C PRO A 71 -1.52 13.30 10.71
N LYS A 72 -1.43 14.56 11.14
CA LYS A 72 -2.34 15.13 12.14
C LYS A 72 -3.75 15.32 11.60
N ILE A 73 -3.89 15.67 10.32
CA ILE A 73 -5.19 15.92 9.67
C ILE A 73 -5.65 14.76 8.79
N HIS A 74 -4.73 14.08 8.09
CA HIS A 74 -5.05 12.93 7.26
C HIS A 74 -5.04 11.63 8.08
N ARG A 75 -5.96 10.73 7.76
CA ARG A 75 -5.96 9.36 8.25
C ARG A 75 -5.22 8.50 7.23
N ILE A 76 -4.01 8.09 7.53
CA ILE A 76 -3.15 7.33 6.62
C ILE A 76 -2.97 5.94 7.21
N GLY A 77 -3.55 4.94 6.56
CA GLY A 77 -3.34 3.53 6.87
C GLY A 77 -2.05 3.04 6.23
N LEU A 78 -1.20 2.37 6.99
CA LEU A 78 0.04 1.75 6.49
C LEU A 78 0.06 0.27 6.79
N ILE A 79 0.26 -0.55 5.76
CA ILE A 79 0.49 -1.98 5.84
C ILE A 79 1.93 -2.23 5.39
N PRO A 80 2.87 -2.46 6.31
CA PRO A 80 4.27 -2.69 5.98
C PRO A 80 4.52 -4.14 5.57
N GLN A 81 5.66 -4.40 4.95
CA GLN A 81 6.09 -5.71 4.46
C GLN A 81 6.10 -6.81 5.55
N ASN A 82 6.46 -6.47 6.78
CA ASN A 82 6.57 -7.39 7.91
C ASN A 82 5.34 -7.34 8.84
N TYR A 83 4.15 -7.04 8.30
CA TYR A 83 2.88 -6.89 9.02
C TYR A 83 2.84 -5.77 10.07
N GLY A 84 3.96 -5.39 10.66
CA GLY A 84 4.10 -4.36 11.70
C GLY A 84 3.29 -4.63 12.98
N LEU A 85 3.01 -5.89 13.29
CA LEU A 85 2.26 -6.25 14.49
C LEU A 85 3.13 -6.17 15.75
N VAL A 86 2.53 -5.65 16.83
CA VAL A 86 3.15 -5.60 18.14
C VAL A 86 3.05 -6.97 18.80
N LYS A 87 4.18 -7.66 18.98
CA LYS A 87 4.25 -9.07 19.37
C LYS A 87 3.59 -9.41 20.72
N TRP A 88 3.63 -8.48 21.68
CA TRP A 88 3.06 -8.62 23.04
C TRP A 88 1.61 -8.12 23.16
N LYS A 89 0.99 -7.74 22.06
CA LYS A 89 -0.42 -7.37 22.00
C LYS A 89 -1.23 -8.46 21.30
N THR A 90 -2.45 -8.67 21.76
CA THR A 90 -3.39 -9.56 21.07
C THR A 90 -3.79 -9.01 19.72
N VAL A 91 -4.47 -9.83 18.90
CA VAL A 91 -5.04 -9.42 17.60
C VAL A 91 -5.92 -8.19 17.77
N GLU A 92 -6.88 -8.22 18.71
CA GLU A 92 -7.77 -7.09 18.98
C GLU A 92 -7.00 -5.83 19.35
N GLN A 93 -6.03 -5.94 20.26
CA GLN A 93 -5.20 -4.82 20.69
C GLN A 93 -4.35 -4.25 19.53
N ASN A 94 -3.89 -5.10 18.60
CA ASN A 94 -3.19 -4.67 17.40
C ASN A 94 -4.13 -3.92 16.45
N ILE A 95 -5.34 -4.43 16.23
CA ILE A 95 -6.33 -3.80 15.36
C ILE A 95 -6.70 -2.41 15.87
N PHE A 96 -6.91 -2.26 17.19
CA PHE A 96 -7.27 -0.98 17.81
C PHE A 96 -6.13 0.05 17.84
N LEU A 97 -4.88 -0.38 17.64
CA LEU A 97 -3.71 0.46 17.93
C LEU A 97 -3.72 1.78 17.16
N SER A 98 -3.93 1.73 15.84
CA SER A 98 -3.88 2.93 14.99
C SER A 98 -5.03 3.90 15.27
N ALA A 99 -6.23 3.40 15.51
CA ALA A 99 -7.39 4.21 15.87
C ALA A 99 -7.18 4.87 17.25
N LYS A 100 -6.68 4.12 18.24
CA LYS A 100 -6.37 4.67 19.59
C LYS A 100 -5.29 5.76 19.55
N ILE A 101 -4.29 5.63 18.69
CA ILE A 101 -3.23 6.65 18.54
C ILE A 101 -3.81 7.91 17.89
N LYS A 102 -4.69 7.76 16.89
CA LYS A 102 -5.25 8.88 16.14
C LYS A 102 -6.35 9.61 16.90
N ASP A 103 -7.29 8.87 17.48
CA ASP A 103 -8.56 9.39 18.02
C ASP A 103 -8.64 9.35 19.56
N GLY A 104 -7.63 8.77 20.24
CA GLY A 104 -7.66 8.54 21.68
C GLY A 104 -8.41 7.27 22.09
N LYS A 105 -8.42 6.97 23.40
CA LYS A 105 -8.88 5.67 23.93
C LYS A 105 -10.39 5.41 23.84
N GLY A 106 -11.22 6.43 23.63
CA GLY A 106 -12.68 6.33 23.71
C GLY A 106 -13.43 6.21 22.38
N HIS A 107 -12.75 6.24 21.21
CA HIS A 107 -13.41 6.43 19.92
C HIS A 107 -13.20 5.25 18.96
N ILE A 108 -13.39 4.01 19.44
CA ILE A 108 -13.39 2.84 18.56
C ILE A 108 -14.81 2.63 18.03
N ASP A 109 -14.96 2.63 16.71
CA ASP A 109 -16.19 2.21 16.04
C ASP A 109 -16.32 0.69 16.13
N MET A 110 -17.04 0.22 17.15
CA MET A 110 -17.21 -1.22 17.44
C MET A 110 -18.05 -1.91 16.38
N GLU A 111 -19.04 -1.25 15.77
CA GLU A 111 -19.83 -1.80 14.69
C GLU A 111 -18.94 -2.08 13.46
N PHE A 112 -18.14 -1.09 13.08
CA PHE A 112 -17.19 -1.25 11.99
C PHE A 112 -16.10 -2.27 12.29
N TYR A 113 -15.63 -2.35 13.54
CA TYR A 113 -14.69 -3.39 13.98
C TYR A 113 -15.28 -4.79 13.78
N GLU A 114 -16.50 -5.05 14.26
CA GLU A 114 -17.16 -6.35 14.09
C GLU A 114 -17.35 -6.71 12.61
N LYS A 115 -17.72 -5.74 11.78
CA LYS A 115 -17.82 -5.91 10.35
C LYS A 115 -16.47 -6.34 9.73
N LEU A 116 -15.38 -5.65 10.07
CA LEU A 116 -14.03 -6.00 9.60
C LEU A 116 -13.60 -7.40 10.06
N LEU A 117 -13.96 -7.82 11.28
CA LEU A 117 -13.67 -9.18 11.75
C LEU A 117 -14.37 -10.26 10.91
N VAL A 118 -15.57 -9.98 10.41
CA VAL A 118 -16.29 -10.89 9.50
C VAL A 118 -15.63 -10.90 8.13
N GLU A 119 -15.44 -9.72 7.51
CA GLU A 119 -14.88 -9.55 6.18
C GLU A 119 -13.48 -10.16 6.06
N LEU A 120 -12.66 -10.01 7.09
CA LEU A 120 -11.27 -10.51 7.14
C LEU A 120 -11.15 -11.88 7.82
N LYS A 121 -12.29 -12.54 8.18
CA LYS A 121 -12.34 -13.86 8.82
C LYS A 121 -11.46 -13.95 10.08
N LEU A 122 -11.55 -12.95 10.97
CA LEU A 122 -10.71 -12.82 12.17
C LEU A 122 -11.43 -13.11 13.49
N LYS A 123 -12.76 -13.33 13.51
CA LYS A 123 -13.56 -13.49 14.76
C LYS A 123 -12.96 -14.48 15.76
N GLY A 124 -12.49 -15.65 15.28
CA GLY A 124 -11.92 -16.69 16.14
C GLY A 124 -10.49 -16.43 16.64
N PHE A 125 -9.88 -15.28 16.28
CA PHE A 125 -8.47 -15.02 16.54
C PHE A 125 -8.22 -13.82 17.47
N VAL A 126 -9.25 -13.06 17.85
CA VAL A 126 -9.12 -11.75 18.52
C VAL A 126 -8.28 -11.77 19.81
N LYS A 127 -8.32 -12.89 20.56
CA LYS A 127 -7.55 -13.06 21.81
C LYS A 127 -6.15 -13.65 21.59
N ARG A 128 -5.80 -14.09 20.37
CA ARG A 128 -4.48 -14.67 20.06
C ARG A 128 -3.42 -13.58 19.95
N TYR A 129 -2.17 -13.99 20.12
CA TYR A 129 -0.98 -13.18 19.89
C TYR A 129 -0.42 -13.43 18.48
N PRO A 130 0.35 -12.49 17.90
CA PRO A 130 0.94 -12.67 16.57
C PRO A 130 1.74 -13.97 16.38
N SER A 131 2.43 -14.44 17.42
CA SER A 131 3.17 -15.71 17.40
C SER A 131 2.29 -16.96 17.22
N GLN A 132 0.98 -16.84 17.38
CA GLN A 132 0.00 -17.92 17.26
C GLN A 132 -0.76 -17.87 15.92
N LEU A 133 -0.31 -17.03 14.98
CA LEU A 133 -0.97 -16.77 13.71
C LEU A 133 -0.10 -17.23 12.53
N SER A 134 -0.75 -17.70 11.47
CA SER A 134 -0.08 -17.87 10.17
C SER A 134 0.23 -16.52 9.52
N GLY A 135 1.12 -16.49 8.50
CA GLY A 135 1.44 -15.29 7.74
C GLY A 135 0.23 -14.60 7.16
N GLY A 136 -0.69 -15.37 6.55
CA GLY A 136 -1.94 -14.84 6.01
C GLY A 136 -2.88 -14.28 7.09
N GLN A 137 -2.90 -14.88 8.29
CA GLN A 137 -3.65 -14.33 9.42
C GLN A 137 -3.05 -13.03 9.92
N MET A 138 -1.71 -12.95 10.05
CA MET A 138 -1.01 -11.72 10.42
C MET A 138 -1.27 -10.60 9.42
N GLN A 139 -1.27 -10.91 8.12
CA GLN A 139 -1.58 -9.94 7.07
C GLN A 139 -3.01 -9.40 7.20
N ARG A 140 -4.00 -10.28 7.43
CA ARG A 140 -5.39 -9.86 7.67
C ARG A 140 -5.54 -8.98 8.91
N VAL A 141 -4.80 -9.24 9.98
CA VAL A 141 -4.78 -8.38 11.17
C VAL A 141 -4.19 -7.01 10.86
N SER A 142 -3.10 -6.96 10.06
CA SER A 142 -2.51 -5.69 9.61
C SER A 142 -3.48 -4.88 8.75
N MET A 143 -4.23 -5.54 7.87
CA MET A 143 -5.29 -4.92 7.07
C MET A 143 -6.42 -4.37 7.97
N ALA A 144 -6.91 -5.17 8.93
CA ALA A 144 -7.94 -4.74 9.88
C ALA A 144 -7.52 -3.51 10.66
N ARG A 145 -6.26 -3.48 11.15
CA ARG A 145 -5.69 -2.33 11.85
C ARG A 145 -5.66 -1.07 10.99
N ALA A 146 -5.25 -1.20 9.73
CA ALA A 146 -5.17 -0.07 8.82
C ALA A 146 -6.56 0.44 8.43
N LEU A 147 -7.52 -0.45 8.19
CA LEU A 147 -8.89 -0.11 7.77
C LEU A 147 -9.74 0.43 8.92
N LEU A 148 -9.56 -0.07 10.16
CA LEU A 148 -10.30 0.44 11.33
C LEU A 148 -10.05 1.94 11.57
N LEU A 149 -8.91 2.43 11.13
CA LEU A 149 -8.60 3.87 11.11
C LEU A 149 -9.54 4.67 10.20
N LYS A 150 -10.34 4.03 9.32
CA LYS A 150 -11.11 4.67 8.24
C LYS A 150 -10.24 5.63 7.41
N PRO A 151 -9.19 5.14 6.77
CA PRO A 151 -8.15 5.99 6.20
C PRO A 151 -8.61 6.74 4.96
N ASN A 152 -8.09 7.97 4.76
CA ASN A 152 -8.19 8.71 3.50
C ASN A 152 -7.35 8.01 2.41
N VAL A 153 -6.21 7.46 2.82
CA VAL A 153 -5.24 6.77 1.97
C VAL A 153 -4.73 5.52 2.67
N LEU A 154 -4.69 4.41 1.94
CA LEU A 154 -4.05 3.16 2.35
C LEU A 154 -2.73 3.00 1.59
N LEU A 155 -1.65 2.84 2.32
CA LEU A 155 -0.31 2.60 1.80
C LEU A 155 0.09 1.16 2.10
N MET A 156 0.55 0.42 1.07
CA MET A 156 0.93 -0.98 1.17
C MET A 156 2.35 -1.16 0.64
N ASP A 157 3.28 -1.55 1.50
CA ASP A 157 4.69 -1.76 1.12
C ASP A 157 4.98 -3.25 1.04
N GLU A 158 5.04 -3.80 -0.19
CA GLU A 158 5.30 -5.23 -0.49
C GLU A 158 4.51 -6.21 0.41
N SER A 159 3.27 -5.84 0.71
CA SER A 159 2.48 -6.43 1.80
C SER A 159 2.14 -7.90 1.62
N PHE A 160 2.25 -8.45 0.42
CA PHE A 160 1.94 -9.86 0.13
C PHE A 160 3.20 -10.70 -0.14
N SER A 161 4.39 -10.10 -0.16
CA SER A 161 5.64 -10.77 -0.56
C SER A 161 6.07 -11.91 0.37
N ALA A 162 5.74 -11.82 1.66
CA ALA A 162 6.10 -12.81 2.68
C ALA A 162 5.16 -14.04 2.73
N LEU A 163 4.12 -14.09 1.87
CA LEU A 163 3.15 -15.17 1.83
C LEU A 163 3.52 -16.23 0.79
N ASP A 164 3.21 -17.49 1.07
CA ASP A 164 3.21 -18.54 0.06
C ASP A 164 2.17 -18.27 -1.04
N ALA A 165 2.31 -18.94 -2.18
CA ALA A 165 1.52 -18.62 -3.37
C ALA A 165 0.00 -18.75 -3.15
N MET A 166 -0.47 -19.84 -2.54
CA MET A 166 -1.91 -20.08 -2.32
C MET A 166 -2.49 -19.08 -1.31
N THR A 167 -1.82 -18.90 -0.18
CA THR A 167 -2.22 -17.92 0.85
C THR A 167 -2.22 -16.50 0.28
N ARG A 168 -1.27 -16.17 -0.59
CA ARG A 168 -1.17 -14.86 -1.24
C ARG A 168 -2.40 -14.59 -2.10
N GLU A 169 -2.80 -15.51 -2.96
CA GLU A 169 -3.97 -15.39 -3.82
C GLU A 169 -5.25 -15.19 -3.00
N ASP A 170 -5.43 -15.98 -1.96
CA ASP A 170 -6.60 -15.88 -1.07
C ASP A 170 -6.67 -14.52 -0.37
N VAL A 171 -5.54 -14.03 0.15
CA VAL A 171 -5.49 -12.74 0.86
C VAL A 171 -5.64 -11.57 -0.11
N GLN A 172 -5.10 -11.65 -1.33
CA GLN A 172 -5.28 -10.65 -2.38
C GLN A 172 -6.75 -10.56 -2.82
N LYS A 173 -7.42 -11.70 -3.03
CA LYS A 173 -8.85 -11.74 -3.33
C LYS A 173 -9.67 -11.09 -2.23
N MET A 174 -9.42 -11.49 -0.99
CA MET A 174 -10.08 -10.90 0.19
C MET A 174 -9.82 -9.39 0.29
N PHE A 175 -8.60 -8.94 0.03
CA PHE A 175 -8.27 -7.51 -0.02
C PHE A 175 -9.14 -6.77 -1.03
N LEU A 176 -9.30 -7.30 -2.24
CA LEU A 176 -10.15 -6.67 -3.27
C LEU A 176 -11.63 -6.62 -2.85
N GLU A 177 -12.15 -7.69 -2.23
CA GLU A 177 -13.54 -7.72 -1.73
C GLU A 177 -13.75 -6.61 -0.68
N VAL A 178 -12.86 -6.51 0.30
CA VAL A 178 -12.90 -5.46 1.33
C VAL A 178 -12.70 -4.07 0.72
N TRP A 179 -11.74 -3.92 -0.21
CA TRP A 179 -11.53 -2.65 -0.90
C TRP A 179 -12.77 -2.22 -1.71
N GLN A 180 -13.46 -3.15 -2.38
CA GLN A 180 -14.69 -2.85 -3.12
C GLN A 180 -15.79 -2.31 -2.21
N ALA A 181 -15.88 -2.80 -0.97
CA ALA A 181 -16.85 -2.34 0.02
C ALA A 181 -16.52 -0.92 0.53
N HIS A 182 -15.23 -0.57 0.66
CA HIS A 182 -14.80 0.66 1.34
C HIS A 182 -14.22 1.73 0.40
N LYS A 183 -13.78 1.36 -0.81
CA LYS A 183 -13.24 2.26 -1.85
C LYS A 183 -12.16 3.23 -1.35
N VAL A 184 -11.25 2.74 -0.51
CA VAL A 184 -10.13 3.54 0.00
C VAL A 184 -9.11 3.79 -1.11
N THR A 185 -8.67 5.05 -1.27
CA THR A 185 -7.58 5.39 -2.19
C THR A 185 -6.30 4.67 -1.75
N THR A 186 -5.75 3.81 -2.61
CA THR A 186 -4.67 2.90 -2.22
C THR A 186 -3.44 3.06 -3.12
N ILE A 187 -2.27 3.15 -2.50
CA ILE A 187 -0.97 2.97 -3.16
C ILE A 187 -0.41 1.62 -2.71
N LEU A 188 -0.16 0.75 -3.68
CA LEU A 188 0.46 -0.56 -3.49
C LEU A 188 1.87 -0.55 -4.09
N VAL A 189 2.89 -0.72 -3.29
CA VAL A 189 4.25 -0.99 -3.77
C VAL A 189 4.46 -2.49 -3.88
N THR A 190 4.91 -2.93 -5.04
CA THR A 190 5.27 -4.34 -5.27
C THR A 190 6.38 -4.46 -6.32
N HIS A 191 7.08 -5.58 -6.34
CA HIS A 191 7.99 -6.00 -7.41
C HIS A 191 7.36 -7.08 -8.31
N ASP A 192 6.16 -7.56 -7.98
CA ASP A 192 5.45 -8.59 -8.74
C ASP A 192 4.47 -7.96 -9.75
N ILE A 193 4.76 -8.15 -11.05
CA ILE A 193 3.92 -7.66 -12.14
C ILE A 193 2.53 -8.28 -12.11
N LYS A 194 2.42 -9.57 -11.77
CA LYS A 194 1.13 -10.28 -11.69
C LYS A 194 0.25 -9.66 -10.61
N GLU A 195 0.84 -9.34 -9.46
CA GLU A 195 0.18 -8.66 -8.35
C GLU A 195 -0.31 -7.27 -8.78
N ALA A 196 0.56 -6.47 -9.42
CA ALA A 196 0.21 -5.14 -9.90
C ALA A 196 -0.97 -5.17 -10.90
N ILE A 197 -0.95 -6.11 -11.86
CA ILE A 197 -2.03 -6.29 -12.83
C ILE A 197 -3.33 -6.74 -12.15
N TYR A 198 -3.26 -7.57 -11.12
CA TYR A 198 -4.46 -8.04 -10.44
C TYR A 198 -5.09 -6.97 -9.56
N LEU A 199 -4.28 -6.27 -8.78
CA LEU A 199 -4.76 -5.43 -7.68
C LEU A 199 -4.94 -3.96 -8.04
N ALA A 200 -4.37 -3.46 -9.14
CA ALA A 200 -4.36 -2.02 -9.41
C ALA A 200 -5.09 -1.65 -10.69
N LYS A 201 -5.80 -0.51 -10.65
CA LYS A 201 -6.41 0.11 -11.84
C LYS A 201 -5.39 0.84 -12.70
N ASN A 202 -4.36 1.39 -12.06
CA ASN A 202 -3.25 2.05 -12.72
C ASN A 202 -1.93 1.51 -12.17
N ILE A 203 -0.94 1.33 -13.04
CA ILE A 203 0.37 0.82 -12.69
C ILE A 203 1.41 1.89 -13.05
N ALA A 204 2.02 2.49 -12.04
CA ALA A 204 3.11 3.44 -12.20
C ALA A 204 4.45 2.69 -12.16
N VAL A 205 5.29 2.90 -13.16
CA VAL A 205 6.63 2.32 -13.22
C VAL A 205 7.63 3.37 -12.76
N ILE A 206 8.42 3.02 -11.75
CA ILE A 206 9.52 3.86 -11.26
C ILE A 206 10.86 3.30 -11.73
N SER A 207 11.78 4.19 -12.16
CA SER A 207 13.13 3.82 -12.61
C SER A 207 14.03 3.38 -11.46
N ALA A 208 15.25 2.91 -11.78
CA ALA A 208 16.34 2.77 -10.84
C ALA A 208 16.72 4.14 -10.22
N SER A 209 17.59 4.12 -9.21
CA SER A 209 18.03 5.35 -8.49
C SER A 209 18.79 6.34 -9.41
N PRO A 210 18.41 7.63 -9.40
CA PRO A 210 17.28 8.23 -8.69
C PRO A 210 15.92 7.85 -9.35
N GLY A 211 14.97 7.44 -8.50
CA GLY A 211 13.66 6.99 -8.97
C GLY A 211 12.84 8.12 -9.63
N LYS A 212 12.41 7.89 -10.85
CA LYS A 212 11.48 8.75 -11.61
C LYS A 212 10.26 7.92 -11.99
N ILE A 213 9.08 8.52 -11.99
CA ILE A 213 7.93 7.86 -12.60
C ILE A 213 8.11 7.94 -14.12
N VAL A 214 8.41 6.78 -14.71
CA VAL A 214 8.72 6.67 -16.15
C VAL A 214 7.43 6.63 -16.96
N GLU A 215 6.44 5.87 -16.48
CA GLU A 215 5.16 5.70 -17.17
C GLU A 215 4.06 5.30 -16.17
N VAL A 216 2.83 5.69 -16.47
CA VAL A 216 1.62 5.23 -15.77
C VAL A 216 0.72 4.53 -16.78
N ILE A 217 0.48 3.24 -16.56
CA ILE A 217 -0.29 2.38 -17.45
C ILE A 217 -1.68 2.17 -16.84
N SER A 218 -2.73 2.45 -17.63
CA SER A 218 -4.10 2.07 -17.27
C SER A 218 -4.28 0.56 -17.45
N ASN A 219 -4.89 -0.08 -16.45
CA ASN A 219 -5.03 -1.52 -16.41
C ASN A 219 -6.51 -1.95 -16.49
N PRO A 220 -6.98 -2.43 -17.64
CA PRO A 220 -8.36 -2.92 -17.82
C PRO A 220 -8.60 -4.30 -17.18
N LEU A 221 -7.56 -4.97 -16.71
CA LEU A 221 -7.62 -6.31 -16.11
C LEU A 221 -7.76 -6.30 -14.59
N PHE A 222 -7.91 -5.12 -14.00
CA PHE A 222 -8.09 -4.96 -12.56
C PHE A 222 -9.18 -5.89 -12.00
N GLY A 223 -8.81 -6.73 -11.03
CA GLY A 223 -9.72 -7.65 -10.36
C GLY A 223 -10.16 -8.87 -11.18
N LYS A 224 -9.71 -9.02 -12.43
CA LYS A 224 -10.07 -10.18 -13.25
C LYS A 224 -9.34 -11.44 -12.77
N VAL A 225 -10.10 -12.54 -12.61
CA VAL A 225 -9.58 -13.89 -12.37
C VAL A 225 -9.27 -14.55 -13.73
N ASN A 226 -8.31 -15.48 -13.78
CA ASN A 226 -7.87 -16.18 -15.01
C ASN A 226 -7.37 -15.25 -16.12
N ARG A 227 -6.86 -14.08 -15.76
CA ARG A 227 -6.36 -13.06 -16.68
C ARG A 227 -5.17 -13.47 -17.53
N GLU A 228 -4.44 -14.52 -17.13
CA GLU A 228 -3.19 -14.95 -17.77
C GLU A 228 -3.41 -15.50 -19.21
N VAL A 229 -4.63 -15.88 -19.55
CA VAL A 229 -5.02 -16.29 -20.91
C VAL A 229 -5.53 -15.12 -21.76
N ASP A 230 -5.64 -13.92 -21.19
CA ASP A 230 -6.10 -12.72 -21.89
C ASP A 230 -4.93 -12.10 -22.70
N LEU A 231 -5.15 -11.81 -23.97
CA LEU A 231 -4.15 -11.15 -24.82
C LEU A 231 -3.71 -9.80 -24.25
N GLU A 232 -4.62 -9.08 -23.61
CA GLU A 232 -4.32 -7.81 -22.93
C GLU A 232 -3.35 -8.01 -21.76
N TYR A 233 -3.46 -9.14 -21.04
CA TYR A 233 -2.48 -9.48 -19.99
C TYR A 233 -1.08 -9.67 -20.56
N ILE A 234 -0.96 -10.41 -21.67
CA ILE A 234 0.33 -10.64 -22.35
C ILE A 234 0.92 -9.29 -22.78
N HIS A 235 0.09 -8.42 -23.36
CA HIS A 235 0.51 -7.08 -23.79
C HIS A 235 1.03 -6.23 -22.62
N ILE A 236 0.25 -6.07 -21.57
CA ILE A 236 0.62 -5.28 -20.38
C ILE A 236 1.86 -5.86 -19.69
N ASN A 237 1.91 -7.19 -19.49
CA ASN A 237 3.04 -7.86 -18.87
C ASN A 237 4.34 -7.65 -19.66
N ASN A 238 4.28 -7.81 -20.99
CA ASN A 238 5.44 -7.59 -21.86
C ASN A 238 5.88 -6.12 -21.86
N LYS A 239 4.94 -5.18 -21.89
CA LYS A 239 5.22 -3.75 -21.80
C LYS A 239 5.93 -3.41 -20.48
N LEU A 240 5.39 -3.87 -19.35
CA LEU A 240 5.99 -3.65 -18.04
C LEU A 240 7.39 -4.25 -17.92
N ARG A 241 7.58 -5.49 -18.41
CA ARG A 241 8.91 -6.14 -18.45
C ARG A 241 9.92 -5.37 -19.29
N LYS A 242 9.50 -4.82 -20.44
CA LYS A 242 10.37 -4.02 -21.31
C LYS A 242 10.83 -2.75 -20.61
N ILE A 243 9.91 -2.02 -19.95
CA ILE A 243 10.24 -0.78 -19.22
C ILE A 243 11.19 -1.08 -18.05
N LEU A 244 10.89 -2.14 -17.27
CA LEU A 244 11.70 -2.55 -16.12
C LEU A 244 13.11 -3.05 -16.47
N LYS A 245 13.32 -3.55 -17.70
CA LYS A 245 14.65 -3.99 -18.18
C LYS A 245 15.44 -2.88 -18.86
N GLY A 246 14.78 -1.85 -19.38
CA GLY A 246 15.41 -0.75 -20.12
C GLY A 246 15.70 0.50 -19.29
N GLY A 247 15.31 0.52 -18.00
CA GLY A 247 15.66 1.52 -17.00
C GLY A 247 16.62 0.92 -16.00
#